data_151966cb0e597eac02b6a285389cae89
#
_entry.id   151966cb0e597eac02b6a285389cae89
#
_cell.length_a   1.000
_cell.length_b   1.000
_cell.length_c   1.000
_cell.angle_alpha   90.00
_cell.angle_beta   90.00
_cell.angle_gamma   90.00
#
_symmetry.space_group_name_H-M   'P 1'
#
loop_
_entity.id
_entity.type
_entity.pdbx_description
1 polymer ?
#
loop_
_entity_poly.entity_id
_entity_poly.type
_entity_poly.pdbx_seq_one_letter_code
_entity_poly.pdbx_strand_id
1 'polypeptide(L)'
;MTHANTQDTITQYLSSCGANASHGREQPEYLGLSLRKRHELLQRNPALAADWAAQYGQWSVHADSHYRCLTSTREAQAPWYRLGVKDTVDVAGLPTRLGLRSYRHYPQRSAEALTFLDPRIALTSKVATTELNIAFGAGCRNPHFPSIDPSGSSTGSAVSVAAGLCDISLGTDVLGSVRWPASHCGMVGLRMTQKAESLAGVFPLSPRMDALGWVTRSADDLDVLFPLLGLEPLLGQQQALKDRYRVAILEHALDPALTSPAMLDMLGQARSALADLGMAPGEVAMPELWACRGDAWQLCARDAWLASAAWARRFDCELHWSTLSALKVGEGVSDSDYQRIHQRMDTLRGGIDAWFDQAQVDFVVFPMDPNRPFDRRNPQPGDSTIPSPAEPGYEQKISFTPLASFSGLPAITVPICLSADGKAPLAVQIMGRRDSERQLLDIAKRLQAVTGLLPTRRLQV
;
A
#
# COMPACT_ATOMS: atom_id res chain seq x y z
N MET A 1 -32.59 -18.93 12.26
CA MET A 1 -31.83 -18.90 13.54
C MET A 1 -30.71 -17.84 13.53
N THR A 2 -30.94 -16.58 13.17
CA THR A 2 -29.84 -15.61 12.97
C THR A 2 -30.08 -14.23 13.58
N HIS A 3 -31.28 -13.92 14.09
CA HIS A 3 -31.55 -12.59 14.68
C HIS A 3 -31.29 -12.50 16.21
N ALA A 4 -31.37 -13.59 16.94
CA ALA A 4 -31.18 -13.58 18.41
C ALA A 4 -29.70 -13.44 18.79
N ASN A 5 -28.77 -14.04 18.01
CA ASN A 5 -27.34 -14.05 18.33
C ASN A 5 -26.64 -12.67 18.12
N THR A 6 -27.23 -11.79 17.30
CA THR A 6 -26.64 -10.48 17.00
C THR A 6 -26.97 -9.45 18.06
N GLN A 7 -28.14 -9.57 18.70
CA GLN A 7 -28.58 -8.65 19.74
C GLN A 7 -27.83 -8.89 21.07
N ASP A 8 -27.55 -10.15 21.38
CA ASP A 8 -26.75 -10.53 22.56
C ASP A 8 -25.30 -10.06 22.43
N THR A 9 -24.70 -10.15 21.25
CA THR A 9 -23.33 -9.68 21.00
C THR A 9 -23.19 -8.17 21.14
N ILE A 10 -24.19 -7.39 20.71
CA ILE A 10 -24.20 -5.94 20.86
C ILE A 10 -24.37 -5.52 22.31
N THR A 11 -25.30 -6.18 23.02
CA THR A 11 -25.54 -5.91 24.46
C THR A 11 -24.33 -6.29 25.29
N GLN A 12 -23.67 -7.39 24.97
CA GLN A 12 -22.44 -7.85 25.62
C GLN A 12 -21.25 -6.89 25.35
N TYR A 13 -21.14 -6.38 24.13
CA TYR A 13 -20.14 -5.36 23.77
C TYR A 13 -20.39 -4.02 24.50
N LEU A 14 -21.64 -3.54 24.54
CA LEU A 14 -21.99 -2.30 25.23
C LEU A 14 -21.78 -2.39 26.77
N SER A 15 -21.96 -3.57 27.34
CA SER A 15 -21.70 -3.81 28.76
C SER A 15 -20.20 -3.96 29.07
N SER A 16 -19.37 -4.41 28.13
CA SER A 16 -17.91 -4.52 28.31
C SER A 16 -17.17 -3.19 28.15
N CYS A 17 -17.71 -2.26 27.37
CA CYS A 17 -17.11 -0.93 27.17
C CYS A 17 -17.05 -0.06 28.44
N GLY A 18 -17.83 -0.36 29.47
CA GLY A 18 -17.85 0.39 30.75
C GLY A 18 -16.85 -0.05 31.81
N ALA A 19 -16.12 -1.14 31.61
CA ALA A 19 -15.44 -1.82 32.72
C ALA A 19 -13.90 -1.78 32.71
N ASN A 20 -13.23 -1.38 31.63
CA ASN A 20 -11.76 -1.42 31.57
C ASN A 20 -11.14 -0.14 31.00
N ALA A 21 -10.91 0.83 31.87
CA ALA A 21 -9.90 1.87 31.63
C ALA A 21 -8.49 1.25 31.76
N SER A 22 -8.08 0.44 30.82
CA SER A 22 -6.66 0.17 30.62
C SER A 22 -6.00 1.52 30.27
N HIS A 23 -4.86 1.81 30.85
CA HIS A 23 -4.20 3.11 30.90
C HIS A 23 -3.71 3.62 29.53
N GLY A 24 -4.50 3.53 28.45
CA GLY A 24 -4.20 3.99 27.10
C GLY A 24 -3.06 3.23 26.39
N ARG A 25 -2.47 2.23 27.03
CA ARG A 25 -1.36 1.42 26.50
C ARG A 25 -1.82 0.16 25.78
N GLU A 26 -3.08 -0.19 25.90
CA GLU A 26 -3.71 -1.26 25.14
C GLU A 26 -4.57 -0.69 24.02
N GLN A 27 -4.48 -1.31 22.85
CA GLN A 27 -5.32 -0.97 21.71
C GLN A 27 -6.81 -1.14 22.09
N PRO A 28 -7.68 -0.15 21.88
CA PRO A 28 -9.10 -0.26 22.12
C PRO A 28 -9.74 -1.43 21.36
N GLU A 29 -10.65 -2.15 21.99
CA GLU A 29 -11.27 -3.35 21.41
C GLU A 29 -12.01 -3.07 20.09
N TYR A 30 -12.69 -1.92 20.00
CA TYR A 30 -13.40 -1.56 18.78
C TYR A 30 -12.49 -1.43 17.56
N LEU A 31 -11.18 -1.15 17.72
CA LEU A 31 -10.20 -1.12 16.63
C LEU A 31 -9.91 -2.53 16.08
N GLY A 32 -10.23 -3.58 16.83
CA GLY A 32 -10.19 -4.97 16.36
C GLY A 32 -11.37 -5.36 15.48
N LEU A 33 -12.49 -4.64 15.55
CA LEU A 33 -13.66 -4.90 14.71
C LEU A 33 -13.39 -4.55 13.25
N SER A 34 -14.02 -5.27 12.30
CA SER A 34 -14.03 -4.85 10.89
C SER A 34 -14.70 -3.49 10.72
N LEU A 35 -14.31 -2.72 9.72
CA LEU A 35 -14.96 -1.44 9.45
C LEU A 35 -16.44 -1.61 9.10
N ARG A 36 -16.81 -2.71 8.45
CA ARG A 36 -18.20 -3.06 8.19
C ARG A 36 -18.98 -3.19 9.50
N LYS A 37 -18.44 -3.90 10.48
CA LYS A 37 -19.08 -4.04 11.80
C LYS A 37 -19.17 -2.71 12.55
N ARG A 38 -18.09 -1.93 12.53
CA ARG A 38 -18.08 -0.58 13.11
C ARG A 38 -19.11 0.33 12.43
N HIS A 39 -19.23 0.27 11.12
CA HIS A 39 -20.23 1.01 10.37
C HIS A 39 -21.66 0.67 10.81
N GLU A 40 -22.00 -0.61 10.90
CA GLU A 40 -23.30 -1.08 11.39
C GLU A 40 -23.62 -0.57 12.81
N LEU A 41 -22.63 -0.63 13.71
CA LEU A 41 -22.77 -0.17 15.08
C LEU A 41 -23.01 1.34 15.15
N LEU A 42 -22.24 2.13 14.40
CA LEU A 42 -22.39 3.59 14.33
C LEU A 42 -23.72 4.02 13.68
N GLN A 43 -24.21 3.29 12.69
CA GLN A 43 -25.53 3.54 12.11
C GLN A 43 -26.65 3.32 13.13
N ARG A 44 -26.54 2.30 13.99
CA ARG A 44 -27.54 1.99 15.02
C ARG A 44 -27.43 2.88 16.25
N ASN A 45 -26.21 3.28 16.60
CA ASN A 45 -25.93 4.13 17.76
C ASN A 45 -24.79 5.12 17.44
N PRO A 46 -25.09 6.29 16.85
CA PRO A 46 -24.09 7.31 16.52
C PRO A 46 -23.32 7.85 17.74
N ALA A 47 -23.86 7.75 18.95
CA ALA A 47 -23.18 8.21 20.17
C ALA A 47 -21.89 7.43 20.44
N LEU A 48 -21.76 6.20 19.95
CA LEU A 48 -20.52 5.42 20.04
C LEU A 48 -19.31 6.14 19.44
N ALA A 49 -19.50 7.04 18.48
CA ALA A 49 -18.40 7.78 17.87
C ALA A 49 -17.63 8.64 18.88
N ALA A 50 -18.35 9.26 19.84
CA ALA A 50 -17.72 10.07 20.89
C ALA A 50 -16.93 9.20 21.88
N ASP A 51 -17.50 8.06 22.31
CA ASP A 51 -16.84 7.12 23.22
C ASP A 51 -15.58 6.52 22.56
N TRP A 52 -15.64 6.15 21.29
CA TRP A 52 -14.53 5.64 20.54
C TRP A 52 -13.44 6.70 20.30
N ALA A 53 -13.83 7.95 20.08
CA ALA A 53 -12.88 9.06 19.95
C ALA A 53 -12.09 9.29 21.24
N ALA A 54 -12.75 9.20 22.40
CA ALA A 54 -12.06 9.31 23.70
C ALA A 54 -11.06 8.17 23.93
N GLN A 55 -11.44 6.93 23.67
CA GLN A 55 -10.55 5.76 23.75
C GLN A 55 -9.39 5.87 22.76
N TYR A 56 -9.65 6.32 21.52
CA TYR A 56 -8.62 6.56 20.52
C TYR A 56 -7.61 7.62 20.99
N GLY A 57 -8.09 8.72 21.56
CA GLY A 57 -7.21 9.79 22.05
C GLY A 57 -6.17 9.29 23.05
N GLN A 58 -6.57 8.41 23.96
CA GLN A 58 -5.65 7.79 24.93
C GLN A 58 -4.65 6.84 24.22
N TRP A 59 -5.14 5.99 23.32
CA TRP A 59 -4.30 5.05 22.55
C TRP A 59 -3.30 5.76 21.66
N SER A 60 -3.74 6.77 20.91
CA SER A 60 -2.96 7.40 19.84
C SER A 60 -1.67 8.03 20.35
N VAL A 61 -1.68 8.63 21.55
CA VAL A 61 -0.49 9.24 22.16
C VAL A 61 0.61 8.21 22.40
N HIS A 62 0.25 7.05 22.96
CA HIS A 62 1.22 6.00 23.28
C HIS A 62 1.64 5.23 22.02
N ALA A 63 0.68 4.92 21.15
CA ALA A 63 0.93 4.19 19.93
C ALA A 63 1.85 4.96 18.98
N ASP A 64 1.62 6.26 18.76
CA ASP A 64 2.49 7.03 17.88
C ASP A 64 3.90 7.20 18.46
N SER A 65 4.03 7.46 19.75
CA SER A 65 5.33 7.49 20.42
C SER A 65 6.12 6.19 20.22
N HIS A 66 5.43 5.04 20.20
CA HIS A 66 6.05 3.74 20.00
C HIS A 66 6.32 3.43 18.52
N TYR A 67 5.32 3.59 17.64
CA TYR A 67 5.42 3.20 16.22
C TYR A 67 6.02 4.27 15.32
N ARG A 68 5.98 5.55 15.72
CA ARG A 68 6.62 6.70 15.06
C ARG A 68 6.18 6.88 13.61
N CYS A 69 4.87 6.77 13.35
CA CYS A 69 4.35 6.82 12.00
C CYS A 69 3.59 8.10 11.66
N LEU A 70 3.27 8.95 12.63
CA LEU A 70 2.62 10.23 12.38
C LEU A 70 3.64 11.37 12.33
N THR A 71 3.46 12.31 11.41
CA THR A 71 4.31 13.50 11.27
C THR A 71 3.58 14.79 11.65
N SER A 72 2.27 14.80 11.53
CA SER A 72 1.37 15.86 11.98
C SER A 72 0.00 15.27 12.24
N THR A 73 -0.70 15.87 13.19
CA THR A 73 -2.07 15.47 13.54
C THR A 73 -3.01 16.67 13.45
N ARG A 74 -4.27 16.38 13.21
CA ARG A 74 -5.38 17.32 13.27
C ARG A 74 -6.50 16.69 14.09
N GLU A 75 -7.04 17.44 15.03
CA GLU A 75 -8.21 17.01 15.78
C GLU A 75 -9.43 16.90 14.88
N ALA A 76 -10.23 15.87 15.11
CA ALA A 76 -11.52 15.67 14.47
C ALA A 76 -12.54 15.29 15.55
N GLN A 77 -13.70 15.92 15.50
CA GLN A 77 -14.77 15.64 16.44
C GLN A 77 -15.45 14.31 16.09
N ALA A 78 -15.19 13.27 16.89
CA ALA A 78 -15.83 11.96 16.81
C ALA A 78 -16.00 11.39 15.37
N PRO A 79 -14.92 11.27 14.57
CA PRO A 79 -15.03 10.78 13.20
C PRO A 79 -15.44 9.31 13.17
N TRP A 80 -16.20 8.94 12.11
CA TRP A 80 -16.49 7.53 11.88
C TRP A 80 -15.25 6.79 11.39
N TYR A 81 -14.49 7.43 10.51
CA TYR A 81 -13.25 6.88 9.93
C TYR A 81 -12.13 7.91 9.94
N ARG A 82 -10.93 7.46 10.20
CA ARG A 82 -9.71 8.26 10.26
C ARG A 82 -8.86 7.99 9.02
N LEU A 83 -8.53 9.06 8.31
CA LEU A 83 -7.66 9.04 7.16
C LEU A 83 -6.27 9.59 7.52
N GLY A 84 -5.24 8.78 7.28
CA GLY A 84 -3.86 9.21 7.22
C GLY A 84 -3.44 9.56 5.81
N VAL A 85 -2.61 10.59 5.64
CA VAL A 85 -2.15 11.03 4.33
C VAL A 85 -0.62 11.12 4.32
N LYS A 86 0.01 10.40 3.39
CA LYS A 86 1.46 10.38 3.21
C LYS A 86 2.05 11.78 3.14
N ASP A 87 3.22 11.99 3.76
CA ASP A 87 3.83 13.31 3.91
C ASP A 87 4.50 13.85 2.66
N THR A 88 4.14 13.33 1.49
CA THR A 88 4.42 13.85 0.15
C THR A 88 3.16 14.28 -0.59
N VAL A 89 1.99 14.19 0.04
CA VAL A 89 0.70 14.61 -0.49
C VAL A 89 0.23 15.85 0.27
N ASP A 90 -0.12 16.89 -0.44
CA ASP A 90 -0.53 18.16 0.14
C ASP A 90 -1.88 18.09 0.84
N VAL A 91 -1.93 18.67 2.02
CA VAL A 91 -3.14 18.85 2.83
C VAL A 91 -3.19 20.28 3.35
N ALA A 92 -4.19 21.04 2.95
CA ALA A 92 -4.35 22.42 3.39
C ALA A 92 -4.34 22.53 4.93
N GLY A 93 -3.50 23.39 5.44
CA GLY A 93 -3.33 23.63 6.89
C GLY A 93 -2.46 22.62 7.63
N LEU A 94 -1.89 21.61 6.95
CA LEU A 94 -0.87 20.71 7.50
C LEU A 94 0.42 20.79 6.67
N PRO A 95 1.61 20.74 7.29
CA PRO A 95 2.85 20.79 6.53
C PRO A 95 3.11 19.53 5.74
N THR A 96 3.63 19.67 4.52
CA THR A 96 4.26 18.62 3.72
C THR A 96 5.76 18.68 3.95
N ARG A 97 6.38 17.58 4.41
CA ARG A 97 7.78 17.53 4.85
C ARG A 97 8.70 16.73 3.95
N LEU A 98 8.16 15.89 3.08
CA LEU A 98 8.91 15.03 2.14
C LEU A 98 9.90 14.07 2.83
N GLY A 99 9.63 13.68 4.08
CA GLY A 99 10.56 12.86 4.87
C GLY A 99 11.78 13.63 5.41
N LEU A 100 11.88 14.93 5.19
CA LEU A 100 12.99 15.79 5.63
C LEU A 100 12.73 16.41 7.01
N ARG A 101 13.78 16.55 7.82
CA ARG A 101 13.67 17.08 9.19
C ARG A 101 13.39 18.59 9.22
N SER A 102 14.07 19.38 8.39
CA SER A 102 14.00 20.84 8.41
C SER A 102 13.01 21.41 7.40
N TYR A 103 12.61 20.65 6.40
CA TYR A 103 11.70 21.15 5.36
C TYR A 103 10.25 21.15 5.83
N ARG A 104 9.55 22.25 5.53
CA ARG A 104 8.10 22.43 5.74
C ARG A 104 7.52 23.26 4.62
N HIS A 105 6.57 22.70 3.90
CA HIS A 105 5.71 23.40 2.96
C HIS A 105 4.29 23.41 3.51
N TYR A 106 3.65 24.57 3.55
CA TYR A 106 2.25 24.71 3.97
C TYR A 106 1.37 24.96 2.75
N PRO A 107 0.76 23.94 2.17
CA PRO A 107 -0.05 24.08 0.98
C PRO A 107 -1.34 24.85 1.27
N GLN A 108 -1.76 25.69 0.31
CA GLN A 108 -3.01 26.46 0.39
C GLN A 108 -4.23 25.60 -0.02
N ARG A 109 -4.00 24.51 -0.77
CA ARG A 109 -5.02 23.57 -1.21
C ARG A 109 -4.57 22.15 -0.93
N SER A 110 -5.54 21.29 -0.62
CA SER A 110 -5.27 19.86 -0.55
C SER A 110 -5.11 19.26 -1.95
N ALA A 111 -4.44 18.12 -2.01
CA ALA A 111 -4.31 17.34 -3.24
C ALA A 111 -5.69 16.95 -3.79
N GLU A 112 -5.79 16.79 -5.11
CA GLU A 112 -7.03 16.48 -5.83
C GLU A 112 -7.74 15.25 -5.27
N ALA A 113 -6.99 14.21 -4.92
CA ALA A 113 -7.50 12.97 -4.32
C ALA A 113 -8.24 13.17 -2.98
N LEU A 114 -8.18 14.34 -2.38
CA LEU A 114 -8.79 14.65 -1.08
C LEU A 114 -9.96 15.62 -1.18
N THR A 115 -10.35 15.99 -2.40
CA THR A 115 -11.33 17.08 -2.63
C THR A 115 -12.76 16.65 -2.31
N PHE A 116 -13.12 15.40 -2.57
CA PHE A 116 -14.51 14.92 -2.52
C PHE A 116 -14.76 13.85 -1.44
N LEU A 117 -13.96 13.87 -0.37
CA LEU A 117 -14.13 12.94 0.74
C LEU A 117 -15.52 13.08 1.38
N ASP A 118 -16.17 11.93 1.64
CA ASP A 118 -17.40 11.88 2.43
C ASP A 118 -17.16 12.45 3.84
N PRO A 119 -18.09 13.24 4.40
CA PRO A 119 -17.93 13.82 5.75
C PRO A 119 -17.71 12.82 6.89
N ARG A 120 -18.03 11.55 6.71
CA ARG A 120 -17.72 10.48 7.68
C ARG A 120 -16.23 10.14 7.75
N ILE A 121 -15.47 10.50 6.74
CA ILE A 121 -14.01 10.34 6.72
C ILE A 121 -13.37 11.64 7.18
N ALA A 122 -12.68 11.61 8.30
CA ALA A 122 -11.88 12.74 8.76
C ALA A 122 -10.39 12.52 8.45
N LEU A 123 -9.78 13.49 7.80
CA LEU A 123 -8.33 13.55 7.65
C LEU A 123 -7.74 13.94 9.01
N THR A 124 -7.15 12.98 9.71
CA THR A 124 -6.64 13.17 11.07
C THR A 124 -5.14 13.34 11.15
N SER A 125 -4.39 12.88 10.14
CA SER A 125 -2.93 12.90 10.25
C SER A 125 -2.21 12.90 8.90
N LYS A 126 -1.00 13.49 8.92
CA LYS A 126 0.04 13.20 7.94
C LYS A 126 0.89 12.06 8.48
N VAL A 127 1.28 11.14 7.60
CA VAL A 127 2.00 9.92 7.97
C VAL A 127 3.38 9.86 7.31
N ALA A 128 4.32 9.25 8.01
CA ALA A 128 5.73 9.23 7.63
C ALA A 128 5.98 8.60 6.25
N THR A 129 6.93 9.19 5.56
CA THR A 129 7.47 8.72 4.28
C THR A 129 8.98 8.62 4.35
N THR A 130 9.59 7.88 3.46
CA THR A 130 11.04 7.95 3.25
C THR A 130 11.43 9.29 2.62
N GLU A 131 12.69 9.65 2.71
CA GLU A 131 13.22 10.91 2.17
C GLU A 131 12.93 11.03 0.66
N LEU A 132 12.21 12.08 0.27
CA LEU A 132 11.87 12.39 -1.13
C LEU A 132 11.19 11.22 -1.89
N ASN A 133 10.49 10.35 -1.20
CA ASN A 133 9.96 9.06 -1.72
C ASN A 133 11.05 8.04 -2.12
N ILE A 134 12.30 8.28 -1.77
CA ILE A 134 13.47 7.47 -2.15
C ILE A 134 13.95 6.67 -0.94
N ALA A 135 14.73 5.62 -1.19
CA ALA A 135 15.46 4.84 -0.18
C ALA A 135 14.59 4.15 0.88
N PHE A 136 15.17 3.95 2.07
CA PHE A 136 14.64 3.14 3.15
C PHE A 136 14.43 3.96 4.41
N GLY A 137 13.58 3.40 5.30
CA GLY A 137 13.66 3.74 6.70
C GLY A 137 13.09 5.09 7.07
N ALA A 138 11.76 5.20 7.10
CA ALA A 138 11.09 6.33 7.74
C ALA A 138 11.18 6.28 9.28
N GLY A 139 11.92 5.34 9.87
CA GLY A 139 12.05 5.17 11.31
C GLY A 139 10.83 4.56 12.02
N CYS A 140 9.81 4.15 11.27
CA CYS A 140 8.62 3.50 11.81
C CYS A 140 8.92 2.07 12.30
N ARG A 141 8.12 1.58 13.24
CA ARG A 141 8.16 0.20 13.73
C ARG A 141 6.95 -0.58 13.24
N ASN A 142 7.17 -1.79 12.73
CA ASN A 142 6.11 -2.67 12.29
C ASN A 142 5.31 -3.17 13.51
N PRO A 143 3.99 -2.93 13.59
CA PRO A 143 3.21 -3.28 14.78
C PRO A 143 3.05 -4.78 15.01
N HIS A 144 2.81 -5.55 13.96
CA HIS A 144 2.50 -6.98 14.06
C HIS A 144 3.72 -7.87 13.82
N PHE A 145 4.71 -7.37 13.09
CA PHE A 145 5.92 -8.10 12.72
C PHE A 145 7.17 -7.28 13.09
N PRO A 146 7.51 -7.17 14.40
CA PRO A 146 8.52 -6.23 14.87
C PRO A 146 9.94 -6.48 14.35
N SER A 147 10.23 -7.69 13.86
CA SER A 147 11.51 -8.03 13.21
C SER A 147 11.53 -7.65 11.73
N ILE A 148 10.37 -7.44 11.10
CA ILE A 148 10.29 -7.14 9.67
C ILE A 148 10.33 -5.63 9.44
N ASP A 149 11.18 -5.19 8.51
CA ASP A 149 11.18 -3.81 8.04
C ASP A 149 9.84 -3.50 7.36
N PRO A 150 9.14 -2.43 7.77
CA PRO A 150 7.86 -2.08 7.15
C PRO A 150 7.99 -1.59 5.70
N SER A 151 9.22 -1.50 5.16
CA SER A 151 9.52 -1.04 3.81
C SER A 151 9.08 0.42 3.55
N GLY A 152 9.04 0.83 2.30
CA GLY A 152 8.72 2.21 1.88
C GLY A 152 8.27 2.31 0.42
N SER A 153 7.99 3.54 0.01
CA SER A 153 8.15 4.82 0.67
C SER A 153 6.93 5.24 1.51
N SER A 154 5.74 4.63 1.34
CA SER A 154 4.53 4.89 2.14
C SER A 154 4.55 4.13 3.48
N THR A 155 5.68 4.17 4.18
CA THR A 155 5.91 3.42 5.42
C THR A 155 4.88 3.75 6.49
N GLY A 156 4.68 5.04 6.76
CA GLY A 156 3.71 5.51 7.73
C GLY A 156 2.27 5.18 7.36
N SER A 157 1.95 5.09 6.05
CA SER A 157 0.62 4.69 5.60
C SER A 157 0.26 3.29 6.07
N ALA A 158 1.17 2.32 5.90
CA ALA A 158 0.93 0.95 6.33
C ALA A 158 0.99 0.80 7.86
N VAL A 159 1.99 1.42 8.50
CA VAL A 159 2.19 1.32 9.94
C VAL A 159 1.05 1.99 10.71
N SER A 160 0.53 3.13 10.27
CA SER A 160 -0.59 3.81 10.94
C SER A 160 -1.89 3.00 10.91
N VAL A 161 -2.15 2.29 9.81
CA VAL A 161 -3.29 1.38 9.70
C VAL A 161 -3.07 0.14 10.57
N ALA A 162 -1.91 -0.49 10.50
CA ALA A 162 -1.58 -1.66 11.31
C ALA A 162 -1.61 -1.35 12.82
N ALA A 163 -1.22 -0.14 13.22
CA ALA A 163 -1.28 0.32 14.61
C ALA A 163 -2.68 0.77 15.06
N GLY A 164 -3.68 0.81 14.18
CA GLY A 164 -5.02 1.32 14.48
C GLY A 164 -5.05 2.84 14.71
N LEU A 165 -4.05 3.57 14.23
CA LEU A 165 -4.01 5.03 14.25
C LEU A 165 -4.82 5.65 13.11
N CYS A 166 -4.90 4.94 11.98
CA CYS A 166 -5.76 5.27 10.87
C CYS A 166 -6.61 4.06 10.48
N ASP A 167 -7.80 4.29 9.92
CA ASP A 167 -8.66 3.25 9.38
C ASP A 167 -8.34 2.98 7.91
N ILE A 168 -7.88 4.02 7.23
CA ILE A 168 -7.38 4.02 5.85
C ILE A 168 -6.24 5.02 5.73
N SER A 169 -5.31 4.79 4.84
CA SER A 169 -4.24 5.75 4.55
C SER A 169 -3.99 5.88 3.05
N LEU A 170 -3.84 7.14 2.61
CA LEU A 170 -3.41 7.48 1.25
C LEU A 170 -1.89 7.46 1.18
N GLY A 171 -1.35 6.74 0.21
CA GLY A 171 0.04 6.71 -0.18
C GLY A 171 0.25 6.98 -1.66
N THR A 172 1.50 6.87 -2.11
CA THR A 172 1.89 6.91 -3.53
C THR A 172 2.74 5.71 -3.88
N ASP A 173 2.56 5.16 -5.07
CA ASP A 173 3.22 3.95 -5.54
C ASP A 173 3.89 4.20 -6.90
N VAL A 174 5.21 4.14 -6.92
CA VAL A 174 6.01 4.15 -8.16
C VAL A 174 6.42 2.73 -8.52
N LEU A 175 7.21 2.08 -7.66
CA LEU A 175 7.71 0.72 -7.86
C LEU A 175 7.31 -0.20 -6.70
N GLY A 176 6.08 -0.05 -6.17
CA GLY A 176 5.58 -0.85 -5.07
C GLY A 176 5.46 -0.10 -3.75
N SER A 177 5.62 1.23 -3.73
CA SER A 177 5.69 2.04 -2.51
C SER A 177 4.41 2.10 -1.65
N VAL A 178 3.28 1.59 -2.11
CA VAL A 178 2.07 1.30 -1.31
C VAL A 178 1.98 -0.19 -1.03
N ARG A 179 2.20 -1.00 -2.05
CA ARG A 179 2.05 -2.46 -2.02
C ARG A 179 3.04 -3.14 -1.07
N TRP A 180 4.33 -2.74 -1.10
CA TRP A 180 5.36 -3.29 -0.20
C TRP A 180 5.08 -2.98 1.27
N PRO A 181 4.91 -1.71 1.69
CA PRO A 181 4.62 -1.44 3.10
C PRO A 181 3.34 -2.13 3.59
N ALA A 182 2.30 -2.16 2.76
CA ALA A 182 1.08 -2.88 3.10
C ALA A 182 1.35 -4.38 3.31
N SER A 183 2.01 -5.05 2.36
CA SER A 183 2.39 -6.45 2.45
C SER A 183 3.23 -6.75 3.70
N HIS A 184 4.29 -5.95 3.96
CA HIS A 184 5.19 -6.17 5.08
C HIS A 184 4.54 -5.94 6.45
N CYS A 185 3.47 -5.14 6.50
CA CYS A 185 2.67 -4.95 7.71
C CYS A 185 1.47 -5.91 7.81
N GLY A 186 1.29 -6.81 6.82
CA GLY A 186 0.14 -7.72 6.77
C GLY A 186 -1.19 -7.02 6.42
N MET A 187 -1.11 -5.89 5.74
CA MET A 187 -2.24 -5.06 5.32
C MET A 187 -2.53 -5.24 3.83
N VAL A 188 -3.70 -4.77 3.39
CA VAL A 188 -4.07 -4.68 1.98
C VAL A 188 -3.64 -3.33 1.43
N GLY A 189 -3.00 -3.33 0.26
CA GLY A 189 -2.55 -2.12 -0.43
C GLY A 189 -3.01 -2.10 -1.88
N LEU A 190 -3.81 -1.10 -2.26
CA LEU A 190 -4.27 -0.87 -3.63
C LEU A 190 -3.43 0.22 -4.28
N ARG A 191 -2.71 -0.12 -5.35
CA ARG A 191 -2.20 0.84 -6.32
C ARG A 191 -3.29 1.08 -7.35
N MET A 192 -3.66 2.34 -7.57
CA MET A 192 -4.64 2.72 -8.60
C MET A 192 -4.01 2.76 -9.99
N THR A 193 -4.85 2.81 -11.02
CA THR A 193 -4.45 3.13 -12.40
C THR A 193 -3.66 4.45 -12.40
N GLN A 194 -2.52 4.47 -13.11
CA GLN A 194 -1.71 5.67 -13.25
C GLN A 194 -2.46 6.71 -14.10
N LYS A 195 -2.69 7.89 -13.52
CA LYS A 195 -3.31 9.05 -14.15
C LYS A 195 -2.64 10.31 -13.65
N ALA A 196 -2.13 11.13 -14.57
CA ALA A 196 -1.39 12.34 -14.22
C ALA A 196 -2.28 13.36 -13.48
N GLU A 197 -3.55 13.47 -13.87
CA GLU A 197 -4.52 14.38 -13.27
C GLU A 197 -4.83 14.06 -11.80
N SER A 198 -4.73 12.79 -11.41
CA SER A 198 -4.96 12.37 -10.02
C SER A 198 -3.83 12.78 -9.07
N LEU A 199 -2.68 13.20 -9.61
CA LEU A 199 -1.46 13.50 -8.86
C LEU A 199 -1.29 15.01 -8.56
N ALA A 200 -2.30 15.84 -8.84
CA ALA A 200 -2.26 17.25 -8.49
C ALA A 200 -2.16 17.42 -6.96
N GLY A 201 -1.13 18.15 -6.49
CA GLY A 201 -0.81 18.28 -5.06
C GLY A 201 -0.03 17.10 -4.46
N VAL A 202 0.59 16.27 -5.32
CA VAL A 202 1.48 15.17 -4.91
C VAL A 202 2.91 15.48 -5.33
N PHE A 203 3.87 15.36 -4.41
CA PHE A 203 5.29 15.48 -4.76
C PHE A 203 5.71 14.30 -5.65
N PRO A 204 6.18 14.58 -6.86
CA PRO A 204 6.48 13.54 -7.84
C PRO A 204 7.79 12.80 -7.52
N LEU A 205 7.83 11.50 -7.82
CA LEU A 205 9.07 10.72 -7.89
C LEU A 205 9.37 10.32 -9.34
N SER A 206 8.40 9.72 -10.02
CA SER A 206 8.47 9.33 -11.43
C SER A 206 7.09 9.58 -12.07
N PRO A 207 6.84 10.77 -12.65
CA PRO A 207 5.50 11.24 -13.04
C PRO A 207 4.72 10.27 -13.91
N ARG A 208 5.41 9.49 -14.75
CA ARG A 208 4.75 8.49 -15.61
C ARG A 208 4.47 7.16 -14.92
N MET A 209 5.06 6.90 -13.76
CA MET A 209 4.81 5.69 -12.96
C MET A 209 4.13 5.97 -11.63
N ASP A 210 4.17 7.21 -11.14
CA ASP A 210 3.46 7.62 -9.92
C ASP A 210 1.98 7.29 -10.04
N ALA A 211 1.43 6.64 -9.01
CA ALA A 211 0.00 6.42 -8.85
C ALA A 211 -0.39 6.63 -7.39
N LEU A 212 -1.63 7.05 -7.18
CA LEU A 212 -2.23 7.03 -5.86
C LEU A 212 -2.39 5.58 -5.37
N GLY A 213 -2.42 5.41 -4.07
CA GLY A 213 -2.73 4.11 -3.52
C GLY A 213 -3.27 4.20 -2.09
N TRP A 214 -4.01 3.19 -1.71
CA TRP A 214 -4.75 3.13 -0.46
C TRP A 214 -4.33 1.91 0.35
N VAL A 215 -4.19 2.08 1.64
CA VAL A 215 -3.87 1.00 2.58
C VAL A 215 -5.00 0.87 3.59
N THR A 216 -5.47 -0.35 3.79
CA THR A 216 -6.45 -0.74 4.81
C THR A 216 -6.03 -2.07 5.44
N ARG A 217 -6.65 -2.43 6.56
CA ARG A 217 -6.39 -3.70 7.22
C ARG A 217 -6.84 -4.92 6.38
N SER A 218 -7.92 -4.77 5.63
CA SER A 218 -8.50 -5.84 4.80
C SER A 218 -9.10 -5.28 3.51
N ALA A 219 -9.34 -6.17 2.54
CA ALA A 219 -10.06 -5.81 1.32
C ALA A 219 -11.53 -5.45 1.62
N ASP A 220 -12.17 -6.07 2.63
CA ASP A 220 -13.52 -5.70 3.05
C ASP A 220 -13.56 -4.30 3.68
N ASP A 221 -12.54 -3.93 4.47
CA ASP A 221 -12.43 -2.57 5.02
C ASP A 221 -12.27 -1.53 3.89
N LEU A 222 -11.48 -1.84 2.85
CA LEU A 222 -11.36 -0.97 1.68
C LEU A 222 -12.66 -0.88 0.89
N ASP A 223 -13.40 -1.99 0.72
CA ASP A 223 -14.71 -2.04 0.06
C ASP A 223 -15.75 -1.13 0.75
N VAL A 224 -15.74 -1.11 2.09
CA VAL A 224 -16.60 -0.20 2.88
C VAL A 224 -16.25 1.27 2.65
N LEU A 225 -14.95 1.59 2.54
CA LEU A 225 -14.47 2.97 2.46
C LEU A 225 -14.38 3.50 1.03
N PHE A 226 -14.15 2.66 0.05
CA PHE A 226 -13.90 3.07 -1.34
C PHE A 226 -14.98 4.00 -1.91
N PRO A 227 -16.30 3.75 -1.70
CA PRO A 227 -17.35 4.67 -2.14
C PRO A 227 -17.35 6.02 -1.41
N LEU A 228 -16.71 6.10 -0.24
CA LEU A 228 -16.65 7.30 0.58
C LEU A 228 -15.44 8.20 0.26
N LEU A 229 -14.52 7.70 -0.55
CA LEU A 229 -13.31 8.45 -0.92
C LEU A 229 -13.56 9.53 -1.98
N GLY A 230 -14.74 9.54 -2.62
CA GLY A 230 -15.10 10.52 -3.64
C GLY A 230 -14.19 10.47 -4.87
N LEU A 231 -13.76 9.28 -5.27
CA LEU A 231 -12.78 9.10 -6.34
C LEU A 231 -13.40 9.07 -7.74
N GLU A 232 -14.72 9.14 -7.88
CA GLU A 232 -15.42 9.06 -9.16
C GLU A 232 -14.84 10.01 -10.24
N PRO A 233 -14.45 11.25 -9.92
CA PRO A 233 -13.85 12.13 -10.92
C PRO A 233 -12.45 11.71 -11.37
N LEU A 234 -11.75 10.90 -10.56
CA LEU A 234 -10.39 10.42 -10.82
C LEU A 234 -10.35 9.00 -11.40
N LEU A 235 -11.45 8.25 -11.23
CA LEU A 235 -11.59 6.93 -11.82
C LEU A 235 -12.00 7.08 -13.30
N GLY A 236 -11.49 6.17 -14.14
CA GLY A 236 -12.04 5.96 -15.47
C GLY A 236 -13.35 5.19 -15.42
N GLN A 237 -13.82 4.81 -16.60
CA GLN A 237 -15.02 3.99 -16.68
C GLN A 237 -14.75 2.61 -16.07
N GLN A 238 -15.22 2.43 -14.84
CA GLN A 238 -15.08 1.17 -14.12
C GLN A 238 -15.90 0.06 -14.77
N GLN A 239 -15.27 -1.09 -14.92
CA GLN A 239 -15.94 -2.27 -15.44
C GLN A 239 -16.91 -2.86 -14.43
N ALA A 240 -18.00 -3.46 -14.91
CA ALA A 240 -18.97 -4.16 -14.07
C ALA A 240 -18.32 -5.34 -13.33
N LEU A 241 -18.79 -5.61 -12.12
CA LEU A 241 -18.38 -6.81 -11.38
C LEU A 241 -18.86 -8.07 -12.11
N LYS A 242 -18.12 -9.15 -11.96
CA LYS A 242 -18.40 -10.45 -12.57
C LYS A 242 -18.65 -11.51 -11.49
N ASP A 243 -19.49 -12.46 -11.80
CA ASP A 243 -19.68 -13.65 -10.94
C ASP A 243 -18.38 -14.47 -10.87
N ARG A 244 -17.68 -14.58 -12.00
CA ARG A 244 -16.38 -15.26 -12.11
C ARG A 244 -15.41 -14.43 -12.94
N TYR A 245 -14.17 -14.37 -12.46
CA TYR A 245 -13.06 -13.77 -13.18
C TYR A 245 -12.18 -14.85 -13.80
N ARG A 246 -11.58 -14.53 -14.94
CA ARG A 246 -10.53 -15.33 -15.57
C ARG A 246 -9.21 -14.89 -14.99
N VAL A 247 -8.60 -15.75 -14.22
CA VAL A 247 -7.36 -15.46 -13.49
C VAL A 247 -6.23 -16.32 -14.03
N ALA A 248 -5.05 -15.77 -14.13
CA ALA A 248 -3.84 -16.54 -14.44
C ALA A 248 -2.72 -16.21 -13.44
N ILE A 249 -1.87 -17.21 -13.19
CA ILE A 249 -0.60 -17.01 -12.48
C ILE A 249 0.45 -16.59 -13.51
N LEU A 250 1.26 -15.61 -13.17
CA LEU A 250 2.41 -15.21 -14.00
C LEU A 250 3.41 -16.37 -14.06
N GLU A 251 3.69 -16.88 -15.26
CA GLU A 251 4.57 -18.03 -15.50
C GLU A 251 5.98 -17.79 -14.91
N HIS A 252 6.56 -16.62 -15.11
CA HIS A 252 7.87 -16.25 -14.56
C HIS A 252 7.93 -16.31 -13.01
N ALA A 253 6.79 -16.16 -12.33
CA ALA A 253 6.73 -16.24 -10.87
C ALA A 253 6.81 -17.68 -10.35
N LEU A 254 6.70 -18.67 -11.22
CA LEU A 254 6.80 -20.10 -10.89
C LEU A 254 8.24 -20.62 -11.01
N ASP A 255 9.17 -19.81 -11.51
CA ASP A 255 10.58 -20.18 -11.64
C ASP A 255 11.25 -20.26 -10.26
N PRO A 256 11.70 -21.46 -9.81
CA PRO A 256 12.35 -21.63 -8.52
C PRO A 256 13.76 -20.96 -8.45
N ALA A 257 14.35 -20.59 -9.57
CA ALA A 257 15.57 -19.79 -9.59
C ALA A 257 15.31 -18.31 -9.21
N LEU A 258 14.09 -17.85 -9.40
CA LEU A 258 13.66 -16.49 -9.06
C LEU A 258 12.90 -16.43 -7.74
N THR A 259 11.95 -17.32 -7.55
CA THR A 259 10.97 -17.31 -6.46
C THR A 259 11.32 -18.37 -5.41
N SER A 260 11.48 -17.96 -4.18
CA SER A 260 11.83 -18.87 -3.08
C SER A 260 10.74 -19.90 -2.80
N PRO A 261 11.09 -21.07 -2.22
CA PRO A 261 10.11 -22.13 -1.90
C PRO A 261 8.93 -21.60 -1.07
N ALA A 262 9.18 -20.76 -0.06
CA ALA A 262 8.11 -20.21 0.77
C ALA A 262 7.11 -19.35 -0.02
N MET A 263 7.60 -18.62 -1.02
CA MET A 263 6.74 -17.80 -1.89
C MET A 263 6.01 -18.66 -2.92
N LEU A 264 6.61 -19.75 -3.41
CA LEU A 264 5.95 -20.74 -4.26
C LEU A 264 4.83 -21.46 -3.50
N ASP A 265 5.06 -21.86 -2.26
CA ASP A 265 4.07 -22.49 -1.39
C ASP A 265 2.89 -21.53 -1.13
N MET A 266 3.18 -20.27 -0.81
CA MET A 266 2.15 -19.23 -0.66
C MET A 266 1.34 -19.03 -1.94
N LEU A 267 2.00 -18.99 -3.09
CA LEU A 267 1.33 -18.87 -4.39
C LEU A 267 0.44 -20.08 -4.69
N GLY A 268 0.87 -21.28 -4.29
CA GLY A 268 0.08 -22.50 -4.33
C GLY A 268 -1.20 -22.40 -3.49
N GLN A 269 -1.10 -21.84 -2.27
CA GLN A 269 -2.27 -21.59 -1.41
C GLN A 269 -3.24 -20.60 -2.05
N ALA A 270 -2.73 -19.49 -2.64
CA ALA A 270 -3.56 -18.53 -3.35
C ALA A 270 -4.24 -19.16 -4.58
N ARG A 271 -3.53 -20.02 -5.34
CA ARG A 271 -4.07 -20.78 -6.47
C ARG A 271 -5.23 -21.68 -6.02
N SER A 272 -5.06 -22.41 -4.92
CA SER A 272 -6.10 -23.27 -4.37
C SER A 272 -7.32 -22.47 -3.92
N ALA A 273 -7.13 -21.39 -3.20
CA ALA A 273 -8.23 -20.53 -2.75
C ALA A 273 -9.02 -19.90 -3.92
N LEU A 274 -8.34 -19.51 -4.99
CA LEU A 274 -8.99 -19.03 -6.22
C LEU A 274 -9.78 -20.17 -6.92
N ALA A 275 -9.26 -21.40 -6.92
CA ALA A 275 -9.96 -22.55 -7.47
C ALA A 275 -11.24 -22.89 -6.66
N ASP A 276 -11.19 -22.80 -5.33
CA ASP A 276 -12.35 -22.97 -4.44
C ASP A 276 -13.45 -21.94 -4.71
N LEU A 277 -13.07 -20.75 -5.18
CA LEU A 277 -13.99 -19.70 -5.64
C LEU A 277 -14.52 -19.93 -7.08
N GLY A 278 -14.18 -21.06 -7.70
CA GLY A 278 -14.54 -21.39 -9.08
C GLY A 278 -13.75 -20.58 -10.13
N MET A 279 -12.63 -20.00 -9.73
CA MET A 279 -11.74 -19.19 -10.59
C MET A 279 -10.37 -19.87 -10.73
N ALA A 280 -10.36 -21.20 -11.05
CA ALA A 280 -9.13 -21.98 -11.18
C ALA A 280 -8.12 -21.29 -12.13
N PRO A 281 -6.95 -20.82 -11.62
CA PRO A 281 -6.04 -20.03 -12.44
C PRO A 281 -5.28 -20.90 -13.45
N GLY A 282 -5.23 -20.42 -14.71
CA GLY A 282 -4.23 -20.87 -15.70
C GLY A 282 -2.86 -20.24 -15.43
N GLU A 283 -1.97 -20.38 -16.39
CA GLU A 283 -0.65 -19.74 -16.40
C GLU A 283 -0.55 -18.82 -17.63
N VAL A 284 0.19 -17.72 -17.48
CA VAL A 284 0.34 -16.75 -18.56
C VAL A 284 1.72 -16.12 -18.53
N ALA A 285 2.33 -15.96 -19.70
CA ALA A 285 3.56 -15.23 -19.89
C ALA A 285 3.29 -13.78 -20.31
N MET A 286 4.09 -12.85 -19.81
CA MET A 286 4.10 -11.44 -20.22
C MET A 286 5.51 -11.01 -20.63
N PRO A 287 6.10 -11.61 -21.68
CA PRO A 287 7.54 -11.47 -21.95
C PRO A 287 7.96 -10.02 -22.19
N GLU A 288 7.16 -9.24 -22.92
CA GLU A 288 7.45 -7.83 -23.19
C GLU A 288 7.49 -6.99 -21.91
N LEU A 289 6.49 -7.17 -21.04
CA LEU A 289 6.40 -6.46 -19.76
C LEU A 289 7.48 -6.98 -18.80
N TRP A 290 7.72 -8.28 -18.75
CA TRP A 290 8.76 -8.89 -17.93
C TRP A 290 10.14 -8.32 -18.23
N ALA A 291 10.47 -8.15 -19.51
CA ALA A 291 11.74 -7.58 -19.95
C ALA A 291 11.90 -6.08 -19.62
N CYS A 292 10.82 -5.37 -19.24
CA CYS A 292 10.88 -3.95 -18.87
C CYS A 292 11.19 -3.69 -17.38
N ARG A 293 11.35 -4.73 -16.55
CA ARG A 293 11.55 -4.53 -15.10
C ARG A 293 12.77 -3.68 -14.78
N GLY A 294 13.91 -3.96 -15.41
CA GLY A 294 15.12 -3.15 -15.27
C GLY A 294 14.96 -1.72 -15.79
N ASP A 295 14.29 -1.54 -16.93
CA ASP A 295 13.97 -0.22 -17.48
C ASP A 295 13.12 0.62 -16.50
N ALA A 296 12.18 0.00 -15.78
CA ALA A 296 11.37 0.69 -14.78
C ALA A 296 12.22 1.24 -13.62
N TRP A 297 13.21 0.49 -13.16
CA TRP A 297 14.13 0.95 -12.14
C TRP A 297 15.05 2.09 -12.63
N GLN A 298 15.57 2.00 -13.85
CA GLN A 298 16.37 3.06 -14.46
C GLN A 298 15.56 4.34 -14.67
N LEU A 299 14.32 4.21 -15.15
CA LEU A 299 13.40 5.33 -15.31
C LEU A 299 13.11 6.01 -13.97
N CYS A 300 12.78 5.23 -12.94
CA CYS A 300 12.56 5.74 -11.59
C CYS A 300 13.80 6.49 -11.05
N ALA A 301 14.99 5.95 -11.25
CA ALA A 301 16.23 6.59 -10.81
C ALA A 301 16.46 7.93 -11.52
N ARG A 302 16.27 7.98 -12.84
CA ARG A 302 16.45 9.22 -13.63
C ARG A 302 15.41 10.27 -13.27
N ASP A 303 14.15 9.88 -13.18
CA ASP A 303 13.07 10.79 -12.77
C ASP A 303 13.30 11.32 -11.35
N ALA A 304 13.72 10.46 -10.41
CA ALA A 304 14.08 10.86 -9.05
C ALA A 304 15.21 11.90 -9.03
N TRP A 305 16.25 11.71 -9.86
CA TRP A 305 17.31 12.70 -10.04
C TRP A 305 16.76 14.03 -10.56
N LEU A 306 15.99 13.99 -11.64
CA LEU A 306 15.42 15.20 -12.25
C LEU A 306 14.52 15.97 -11.28
N ALA A 307 13.69 15.27 -10.51
CA ALA A 307 12.79 15.87 -9.53
C ALA A 307 13.52 16.38 -8.27
N SER A 308 14.61 15.70 -7.85
CA SER A 308 15.15 15.86 -6.51
C SER A 308 16.60 16.37 -6.44
N ALA A 309 17.31 16.54 -7.56
CA ALA A 309 18.71 16.99 -7.55
C ALA A 309 18.91 18.35 -6.86
N ALA A 310 17.98 19.30 -7.06
CA ALA A 310 18.03 20.60 -6.39
C ALA A 310 17.78 20.47 -4.87
N TRP A 311 16.91 19.55 -4.46
CA TRP A 311 16.65 19.22 -3.06
C TRP A 311 17.88 18.57 -2.42
N ALA A 312 18.51 17.62 -3.12
CA ALA A 312 19.73 16.97 -2.65
C ALA A 312 20.84 18.00 -2.36
N ARG A 313 21.05 18.97 -3.25
CA ARG A 313 22.04 20.04 -3.02
C ARG A 313 21.68 20.97 -1.85
N ARG A 314 20.39 21.18 -1.60
CA ARG A 314 19.92 22.07 -0.52
C ARG A 314 19.94 21.40 0.85
N PHE A 315 19.72 20.09 0.91
CA PHE A 315 19.54 19.32 2.14
C PHE A 315 20.53 18.17 2.26
N ASP A 316 21.69 18.25 1.62
CA ASP A 316 22.71 17.21 1.59
C ASP A 316 23.15 16.73 2.98
N CYS A 317 23.26 17.65 3.93
CA CYS A 317 23.61 17.35 5.32
C CYS A 317 22.51 16.62 6.11
N GLU A 318 21.27 16.58 5.61
CA GLU A 318 20.14 15.86 6.21
C GLU A 318 19.90 14.50 5.58
N LEU A 319 20.18 14.37 4.26
CA LEU A 319 19.82 13.19 3.51
C LEU A 319 20.70 11.99 3.92
N HIS A 320 20.05 10.86 4.06
CA HIS A 320 20.74 9.61 4.28
C HIS A 320 21.58 9.25 3.06
N TRP A 321 22.77 8.64 3.28
CA TRP A 321 23.68 8.27 2.21
C TRP A 321 23.02 7.37 1.14
N SER A 322 22.06 6.52 1.50
CA SER A 322 21.34 5.66 0.54
C SER A 322 20.43 6.47 -0.40
N THR A 323 19.87 7.59 0.06
CA THR A 323 19.11 8.53 -0.78
C THR A 323 20.04 9.19 -1.78
N LEU A 324 21.20 9.69 -1.32
CA LEU A 324 22.21 10.31 -2.18
C LEU A 324 22.77 9.31 -3.20
N SER A 325 23.01 8.06 -2.80
CA SER A 325 23.46 6.99 -3.70
C SER A 325 22.44 6.69 -4.81
N ALA A 326 21.15 6.59 -4.46
CA ALA A 326 20.10 6.38 -5.44
C ALA A 326 19.98 7.52 -6.46
N LEU A 327 20.08 8.77 -5.99
CA LEU A 327 20.09 9.96 -6.87
C LEU A 327 21.29 9.95 -7.81
N LYS A 328 22.47 9.52 -7.34
CA LYS A 328 23.68 9.41 -8.17
C LYS A 328 23.54 8.36 -9.27
N VAL A 329 22.85 7.25 -9.01
CA VAL A 329 22.52 6.27 -10.06
C VAL A 329 21.67 6.94 -11.14
N GLY A 330 20.66 7.72 -10.75
CA GLY A 330 19.80 8.45 -11.68
C GLY A 330 20.53 9.51 -12.50
N GLU A 331 21.53 10.18 -11.91
CA GLU A 331 22.41 11.11 -12.63
C GLU A 331 23.16 10.42 -13.78
N GLY A 332 23.56 9.17 -13.57
CA GLY A 332 24.32 8.37 -14.54
C GLY A 332 23.49 7.81 -15.69
N VAL A 333 22.16 7.83 -15.64
CA VAL A 333 21.30 7.38 -16.75
C VAL A 333 21.37 8.39 -17.90
N SER A 334 21.79 7.92 -19.09
CA SER A 334 21.92 8.80 -20.26
C SER A 334 20.56 9.29 -20.79
N ASP A 335 20.56 10.45 -21.47
CA ASP A 335 19.33 10.95 -22.12
C ASP A 335 18.85 10.02 -23.23
N SER A 336 19.75 9.33 -23.93
CA SER A 336 19.38 8.32 -24.95
C SER A 336 18.69 7.10 -24.34
N ASP A 337 19.17 6.58 -23.21
CA ASP A 337 18.50 5.49 -22.48
C ASP A 337 17.15 5.95 -21.94
N TYR A 338 17.08 7.13 -21.37
CA TYR A 338 15.87 7.72 -20.85
C TYR A 338 14.78 7.81 -21.94
N GLN A 339 15.14 8.32 -23.13
CA GLN A 339 14.23 8.39 -24.27
C GLN A 339 13.82 7.00 -24.79
N ARG A 340 14.76 6.07 -24.89
CA ARG A 340 14.50 4.68 -25.29
C ARG A 340 13.50 4.02 -24.35
N ILE A 341 13.66 4.20 -23.04
CA ILE A 341 12.77 3.64 -22.02
C ILE A 341 11.36 4.23 -22.15
N HIS A 342 11.24 5.54 -22.38
CA HIS A 342 9.94 6.17 -22.61
C HIS A 342 9.22 5.63 -23.85
N GLN A 343 9.94 5.47 -24.98
CA GLN A 343 9.38 4.89 -26.20
C GLN A 343 8.90 3.45 -25.97
N ARG A 344 9.69 2.65 -25.25
CA ARG A 344 9.31 1.28 -24.90
C ARG A 344 8.07 1.24 -24.00
N MET A 345 7.97 2.15 -23.03
CA MET A 345 6.79 2.29 -22.18
C MET A 345 5.54 2.63 -23.01
N ASP A 346 5.64 3.57 -23.95
CA ASP A 346 4.53 3.95 -24.81
C ASP A 346 4.04 2.80 -25.67
N THR A 347 4.97 2.06 -26.30
CA THR A 347 4.67 0.87 -27.11
C THR A 347 3.95 -0.18 -26.26
N LEU A 348 4.48 -0.49 -25.07
CA LEU A 348 3.91 -1.49 -24.17
C LEU A 348 2.50 -1.08 -23.72
N ARG A 349 2.33 0.18 -23.27
CA ARG A 349 1.04 0.69 -22.81
C ARG A 349 -0.01 0.74 -23.90
N GLY A 350 0.40 0.99 -25.15
CA GLY A 350 -0.48 0.95 -26.30
C GLY A 350 -0.97 -0.45 -26.67
N GLY A 351 -0.20 -1.50 -26.32
CA GLY A 351 -0.54 -2.90 -26.61
C GLY A 351 -1.15 -3.68 -25.44
N ILE A 352 -1.15 -3.14 -24.22
CA ILE A 352 -1.46 -3.93 -23.02
C ILE A 352 -2.91 -4.42 -22.97
N ASP A 353 -3.87 -3.62 -23.41
CA ASP A 353 -5.28 -4.01 -23.42
C ASP A 353 -5.53 -5.14 -24.43
N ALA A 354 -4.90 -5.07 -25.63
CA ALA A 354 -4.95 -6.14 -26.62
C ALA A 354 -4.31 -7.43 -26.08
N TRP A 355 -3.23 -7.32 -25.31
CA TRP A 355 -2.64 -8.49 -24.64
C TRP A 355 -3.63 -9.18 -23.70
N PHE A 356 -4.34 -8.42 -22.83
CA PHE A 356 -5.37 -8.99 -21.95
C PHE A 356 -6.50 -9.67 -22.73
N ASP A 357 -6.88 -9.10 -23.88
CA ASP A 357 -7.93 -9.68 -24.74
C ASP A 357 -7.47 -10.99 -25.37
N GLN A 358 -6.24 -11.05 -25.88
CA GLN A 358 -5.65 -12.24 -26.48
C GLN A 358 -5.41 -13.34 -25.44
N ALA A 359 -4.87 -12.99 -24.28
CA ALA A 359 -4.66 -13.93 -23.18
C ALA A 359 -5.97 -14.39 -22.54
N GLN A 360 -7.08 -13.70 -22.82
CA GLN A 360 -8.40 -13.95 -22.24
C GLN A 360 -8.39 -14.00 -20.71
N VAL A 361 -7.61 -13.15 -20.07
CA VAL A 361 -7.54 -13.01 -18.62
C VAL A 361 -8.09 -11.66 -18.16
N ASP A 362 -8.64 -11.62 -16.95
CA ASP A 362 -9.04 -10.40 -16.28
C ASP A 362 -7.95 -9.95 -15.29
N PHE A 363 -7.28 -10.92 -14.65
CA PHE A 363 -6.26 -10.67 -13.67
C PHE A 363 -5.05 -11.58 -13.82
N VAL A 364 -3.87 -11.02 -13.51
CA VAL A 364 -2.62 -11.77 -13.38
C VAL A 364 -2.17 -11.72 -11.93
N VAL A 365 -1.89 -12.89 -11.35
CA VAL A 365 -1.50 -13.07 -9.94
C VAL A 365 -0.04 -13.50 -9.88
N PHE A 366 0.72 -12.89 -8.99
CA PHE A 366 2.12 -13.20 -8.72
C PHE A 366 2.50 -12.78 -7.30
N PRO A 367 3.61 -13.26 -6.75
CA PRO A 367 4.04 -12.86 -5.41
C PRO A 367 4.31 -11.35 -5.29
N MET A 368 4.21 -10.81 -4.09
CA MET A 368 4.65 -9.44 -3.84
C MET A 368 6.17 -9.33 -4.01
N ASP A 369 6.91 -10.27 -3.46
CA ASP A 369 8.36 -10.37 -3.51
C ASP A 369 8.78 -11.77 -3.97
N PRO A 370 9.97 -11.91 -4.56
CA PRO A 370 10.55 -13.23 -4.87
C PRO A 370 10.89 -14.03 -3.61
N ASN A 371 11.18 -13.34 -2.52
CA ASN A 371 11.54 -13.90 -1.22
C ASN A 371 10.60 -13.40 -0.13
N ARG A 372 10.61 -14.05 1.04
CA ARG A 372 9.91 -13.51 2.21
C ARG A 372 10.40 -12.10 2.53
N PRO A 373 9.56 -11.24 3.13
CA PRO A 373 10.01 -9.96 3.65
C PRO A 373 11.24 -10.11 4.54
N PHE A 374 12.19 -9.21 4.37
CA PHE A 374 13.45 -9.25 5.11
C PHE A 374 13.28 -8.73 6.54
N ASP A 375 14.10 -9.24 7.43
CA ASP A 375 14.27 -8.68 8.77
C ASP A 375 14.73 -7.21 8.68
N ARG A 376 14.65 -6.48 9.79
CA ARG A 376 15.04 -5.06 9.83
C ARG A 376 16.32 -4.81 9.05
N ARG A 377 16.17 -4.08 7.95
CA ARG A 377 17.30 -3.76 7.12
C ARG A 377 18.19 -2.75 7.82
N ASN A 378 19.46 -3.11 7.97
CA ASN A 378 20.50 -2.19 8.37
C ASN A 378 21.38 -1.93 7.13
N PRO A 379 21.07 -0.89 6.31
CA PRO A 379 21.83 -0.63 5.09
C PRO A 379 23.26 -0.26 5.44
N GLN A 380 24.21 -0.83 4.70
CA GLN A 380 25.64 -0.58 4.87
C GLN A 380 26.13 0.43 3.84
N PRO A 381 27.22 1.16 4.10
CA PRO A 381 27.84 2.01 3.11
C PRO A 381 28.15 1.23 1.83
N GLY A 382 27.70 1.76 0.69
CA GLY A 382 27.81 1.09 -0.61
C GLY A 382 26.57 0.34 -1.07
N ASP A 383 25.60 0.04 -0.19
CA ASP A 383 24.30 -0.49 -0.60
C ASP A 383 23.55 0.58 -1.42
N SER A 384 22.99 0.18 -2.54
CA SER A 384 22.10 1.01 -3.34
C SER A 384 20.64 0.55 -3.20
N THR A 385 19.72 1.50 -3.20
CA THR A 385 18.29 1.19 -3.29
C THR A 385 17.85 0.95 -4.72
N ILE A 386 18.68 1.31 -5.69
CA ILE A 386 18.45 1.06 -7.12
C ILE A 386 19.33 -0.15 -7.50
N PRO A 387 18.73 -1.30 -7.86
CA PRO A 387 19.47 -2.49 -8.23
C PRO A 387 20.33 -2.24 -9.49
N SER A 388 21.55 -2.75 -9.48
CA SER A 388 22.45 -2.71 -10.63
C SER A 388 22.46 -4.08 -11.34
N PRO A 389 22.40 -4.11 -12.69
CA PRO A 389 22.53 -5.37 -13.44
C PRO A 389 23.80 -6.18 -13.14
N ALA A 390 24.85 -5.52 -12.63
CA ALA A 390 26.10 -6.18 -12.24
C ALA A 390 26.05 -6.82 -10.83
N GLU A 391 24.99 -6.55 -10.06
CA GLU A 391 24.88 -7.08 -8.70
C GLU A 391 24.38 -8.53 -8.67
N PRO A 392 24.93 -9.38 -7.79
CA PRO A 392 24.38 -10.71 -7.55
C PRO A 392 22.90 -10.62 -7.11
N GLY A 393 22.06 -11.48 -7.68
CA GLY A 393 20.63 -11.51 -7.37
C GLY A 393 19.84 -10.33 -7.95
N TYR A 394 20.35 -9.69 -9.01
CA TYR A 394 19.66 -8.58 -9.68
C TYR A 394 18.21 -8.92 -10.02
N GLU A 395 17.93 -10.09 -10.59
CA GLU A 395 16.59 -10.52 -10.99
C GLU A 395 15.61 -10.58 -9.80
N GLN A 396 16.07 -11.00 -8.63
CA GLN A 396 15.30 -10.99 -7.40
C GLN A 396 15.13 -9.56 -6.86
N LYS A 397 16.16 -8.73 -6.93
CA LYS A 397 16.13 -7.35 -6.41
C LYS A 397 15.20 -6.45 -7.18
N ILE A 398 15.11 -6.59 -8.52
CA ILE A 398 14.17 -5.82 -9.33
C ILE A 398 12.71 -6.27 -9.13
N SER A 399 12.49 -7.44 -8.52
CA SER A 399 11.20 -7.94 -8.06
C SER A 399 10.10 -7.99 -9.14
N PHE A 400 8.84 -8.13 -8.69
CA PHE A 400 7.65 -8.16 -9.54
C PHE A 400 6.92 -6.82 -9.61
N THR A 401 7.19 -5.90 -8.69
CA THR A 401 6.45 -4.63 -8.57
C THR A 401 6.53 -3.73 -9.80
N PRO A 402 7.62 -3.75 -10.62
CA PRO A 402 7.69 -2.95 -11.83
C PRO A 402 6.61 -3.26 -12.87
N LEU A 403 6.03 -4.46 -12.87
CA LEU A 403 5.06 -4.87 -13.88
C LEU A 403 3.84 -3.93 -13.90
N ALA A 404 3.16 -3.74 -12.78
CA ALA A 404 2.04 -2.81 -12.67
C ALA A 404 2.46 -1.34 -12.86
N SER A 405 3.67 -0.99 -12.39
CA SER A 405 4.18 0.37 -12.43
C SER A 405 4.50 0.83 -13.84
N PHE A 406 5.28 0.04 -14.59
CA PHE A 406 5.70 0.37 -15.95
C PHE A 406 4.53 0.36 -16.93
N SER A 407 3.61 -0.60 -16.79
CA SER A 407 2.38 -0.67 -17.56
C SER A 407 1.34 0.39 -17.21
N GLY A 408 1.47 1.04 -16.02
CA GLY A 408 0.50 2.01 -15.51
C GLY A 408 -0.81 1.38 -15.03
N LEU A 409 -0.82 0.06 -14.81
CA LEU A 409 -2.00 -0.70 -14.41
C LEU A 409 -2.24 -0.64 -12.90
N PRO A 410 -3.49 -0.81 -12.46
CA PRO A 410 -3.81 -0.97 -11.06
C PRO A 410 -3.41 -2.37 -10.56
N ALA A 411 -3.04 -2.44 -9.29
CA ALA A 411 -2.73 -3.70 -8.63
C ALA A 411 -3.06 -3.63 -7.14
N ILE A 412 -3.53 -4.74 -6.58
CA ILE A 412 -3.81 -4.87 -5.16
C ILE A 412 -2.91 -5.95 -4.55
N THR A 413 -2.31 -5.67 -3.39
CA THR A 413 -1.61 -6.70 -2.61
C THR A 413 -2.53 -7.27 -1.54
N VAL A 414 -2.52 -8.59 -1.42
CA VAL A 414 -3.36 -9.34 -0.48
C VAL A 414 -2.48 -10.30 0.30
N PRO A 415 -2.39 -10.16 1.64
CA PRO A 415 -1.74 -11.16 2.49
C PRO A 415 -2.48 -12.50 2.41
N ILE A 416 -1.74 -13.60 2.25
CA ILE A 416 -2.29 -14.96 2.11
C ILE A 416 -2.03 -15.80 3.36
N CYS A 417 -0.78 -15.82 3.82
CA CYS A 417 -0.39 -16.61 4.99
C CYS A 417 0.82 -15.99 5.70
N LEU A 418 1.20 -16.59 6.81
CA LEU A 418 2.47 -16.31 7.47
C LEU A 418 3.56 -17.25 6.92
N SER A 419 4.80 -16.82 7.00
CA SER A 419 5.96 -17.70 6.83
C SER A 419 5.92 -18.87 7.83
N ALA A 420 6.60 -19.97 7.53
CA ALA A 420 6.59 -21.18 8.36
C ALA A 420 6.98 -20.94 9.83
N ASP A 421 7.81 -19.93 10.10
CA ASP A 421 8.18 -19.51 11.46
C ASP A 421 7.19 -18.54 12.11
N GLY A 422 6.11 -18.18 11.41
CA GLY A 422 5.07 -17.26 11.89
C GLY A 422 5.51 -15.79 12.00
N LYS A 423 6.70 -15.42 11.52
CA LYS A 423 7.30 -14.11 11.77
C LYS A 423 7.13 -13.10 10.64
N ALA A 424 6.77 -13.54 9.44
CA ALA A 424 6.63 -12.66 8.28
C ALA A 424 5.31 -12.91 7.55
N PRO A 425 4.60 -11.87 7.11
CA PRO A 425 3.44 -12.00 6.24
C PRO A 425 3.90 -12.28 4.82
N LEU A 426 3.21 -13.19 4.13
CA LEU A 426 3.45 -13.50 2.71
C LEU A 426 2.22 -13.09 1.92
N ALA A 427 2.43 -12.38 0.81
CA ALA A 427 1.37 -11.76 0.03
C ALA A 427 1.52 -11.98 -1.47
N VAL A 428 0.39 -12.05 -2.16
CA VAL A 428 0.31 -11.93 -3.62
C VAL A 428 0.02 -10.51 -4.04
N GLN A 429 0.35 -10.19 -5.29
CA GLN A 429 -0.22 -9.09 -6.05
C GLN A 429 -1.21 -9.63 -7.07
N ILE A 430 -2.32 -8.92 -7.23
CA ILE A 430 -3.30 -9.15 -8.30
C ILE A 430 -3.28 -7.88 -9.15
N MET A 431 -2.85 -8.01 -10.40
CA MET A 431 -2.80 -6.92 -11.37
C MET A 431 -3.97 -7.07 -12.35
N GLY A 432 -4.69 -5.99 -12.58
CA GLY A 432 -5.82 -5.95 -13.48
C GLY A 432 -5.62 -5.00 -14.66
N ARG A 433 -6.63 -4.93 -15.54
CA ARG A 433 -6.69 -3.96 -16.63
C ARG A 433 -6.75 -2.53 -16.10
N ARG A 434 -6.49 -1.58 -16.95
CA ARG A 434 -6.73 -0.16 -16.66
C ARG A 434 -8.17 0.05 -16.17
N ASP A 435 -8.32 0.87 -15.15
CA ASP A 435 -9.62 1.21 -14.55
C ASP A 435 -10.42 0.00 -14.02
N SER A 436 -9.74 -1.02 -13.48
CA SER A 436 -10.36 -2.20 -12.89
C SER A 436 -10.32 -2.23 -11.36
N GLU A 437 -10.17 -1.08 -10.70
CA GLU A 437 -10.03 -0.97 -9.25
C GLU A 437 -11.15 -1.67 -8.48
N ARG A 438 -12.42 -1.49 -8.91
CA ARG A 438 -13.58 -2.13 -8.27
C ARG A 438 -13.56 -3.65 -8.43
N GLN A 439 -13.16 -4.15 -9.58
CA GLN A 439 -13.02 -5.60 -9.81
C GLN A 439 -11.84 -6.17 -9.02
N LEU A 440 -10.71 -5.45 -8.94
CA LEU A 440 -9.56 -5.84 -8.11
C LEU A 440 -9.96 -5.92 -6.63
N LEU A 441 -10.75 -4.97 -6.16
CA LEU A 441 -11.24 -4.97 -4.79
C LEU A 441 -12.18 -6.15 -4.53
N ASP A 442 -13.05 -6.48 -5.47
CA ASP A 442 -13.98 -7.60 -5.36
C ASP A 442 -13.26 -8.95 -5.33
N ILE A 443 -12.31 -9.20 -6.24
CA ILE A 443 -11.52 -10.45 -6.21
C ILE A 443 -10.67 -10.55 -4.94
N ALA A 444 -10.06 -9.47 -4.48
CA ALA A 444 -9.27 -9.45 -3.26
C ALA A 444 -10.13 -9.78 -2.02
N LYS A 445 -11.33 -9.23 -1.95
CA LYS A 445 -12.30 -9.51 -0.89
C LYS A 445 -12.72 -10.97 -0.89
N ARG A 446 -13.04 -11.53 -2.07
CA ARG A 446 -13.40 -12.96 -2.19
C ARG A 446 -12.22 -13.87 -1.81
N LEU A 447 -11.01 -13.54 -2.25
CA LEU A 447 -9.81 -14.29 -1.90
C LEU A 447 -9.57 -14.27 -0.38
N GLN A 448 -9.63 -13.10 0.26
CA GLN A 448 -9.48 -12.97 1.70
C GLN A 448 -10.59 -13.67 2.50
N ALA A 449 -11.79 -13.80 1.95
CA ALA A 449 -12.87 -14.55 2.60
C ALA A 449 -12.54 -16.06 2.71
N VAL A 450 -11.75 -16.60 1.80
CA VAL A 450 -11.30 -18.01 1.82
C VAL A 450 -10.00 -18.17 2.61
N THR A 451 -9.00 -17.31 2.37
CA THR A 451 -7.69 -17.43 3.06
C THR A 451 -7.71 -16.93 4.50
N GLY A 452 -8.70 -16.10 4.84
CA GLY A 452 -8.79 -15.45 6.14
C GLY A 452 -7.90 -14.22 6.25
N LEU A 453 -8.06 -13.48 7.33
CA LEU A 453 -7.13 -12.42 7.72
C LEU A 453 -5.96 -13.02 8.48
N LEU A 454 -4.77 -12.45 8.29
CA LEU A 454 -3.63 -12.86 9.11
C LEU A 454 -3.96 -12.62 10.60
N PRO A 455 -3.56 -13.53 11.48
CA PRO A 455 -3.77 -13.37 12.91
C PRO A 455 -2.99 -12.16 13.41
N THR A 456 -3.69 -11.12 13.79
CA THR A 456 -3.11 -9.93 14.42
C THR A 456 -3.38 -9.98 15.92
N ARG A 457 -2.36 -9.69 16.72
CA ARG A 457 -2.53 -9.56 18.19
C ARG A 457 -3.07 -8.18 18.49
N ARG A 458 -3.88 -8.07 19.55
CA ARG A 458 -4.19 -6.79 20.17
C ARG A 458 -2.88 -6.15 20.61
N LEU A 459 -2.66 -4.91 20.21
CA LEU A 459 -1.39 -4.24 20.44
C LEU A 459 -1.31 -3.70 21.88
N GLN A 460 -0.10 -3.77 22.45
CA GLN A 460 0.28 -3.16 23.73
C GLN A 460 1.56 -2.35 23.53
N VAL A 461 1.64 -1.16 24.08
CA VAL A 461 2.77 -0.23 23.97
C VAL A 461 3.18 0.37 25.31
#